data_18a6cd4a8e7f924e3fe7a23458ff26fb
#
_entry.id   18a6cd4a8e7f924e3fe7a23458ff26fb
#
_cell.length_a   1.000
_cell.length_b   1.000
_cell.length_c   1.000
_cell.angle_alpha   90.00
_cell.angle_beta   90.00
_cell.angle_gamma   90.00
#
_symmetry.space_group_name_H-M   'P 1'
#
loop_
_entity.id
_entity.type
_entity.pdbx_description
1 polymer ?
#
loop_
_entity_poly.entity_id
_entity_poly.type
_entity_poly.pdbx_seq_one_letter_code
_entity_poly.pdbx_strand_id
1 'polypeptide(L)'
;MAHHTHQDWLDRAARLRPPTGHHIDGADEPGGGPSFAVVSPRDGRTIAEVADGGAAEVGLAVAAARRAFDAGPWPRLAPADRGRALMRLADLIEEHRAELALTISLEMGKPITEAYEIELRAAITTFRWYGQLADKLADEAPHVAPDAFALITREPSGVVGAVVPWNFPLTLASWKIAPALAAGCTVVLKPSELSPLSALTLGRLAAEAGLPPGVLNVVAGDGPGAGRALGLHPDVDVLAFTGSTAVGRHFLRYSADSNLKRVWLELGGKSPNIILPDAPDLDQAAATAAWGIFFNQGEMCTAPSRLLVHRSIAERVTDAVIERARTLRVGDPLDPGTEMGALVRESHLDKVLGHIDAGSDQGARLRTGGARTLTGTGGSYLEPTVFDRVAPDSRLAREEIFGPVLSVLAFDELDEAISLANATEYGLAAGLWTSDLSTAHRVSRALRAGTVWVNCYEEGDLTVPFGGMKQSGNGRDKSIHAIDKYTELKTTWIQL
;
A
#
# COMPACT_ATOMS: atom_id res chain seq x y z
N MET A 1 18.68 -2.77 -13.49
CA MET A 1 17.96 -3.83 -14.20
C MET A 1 18.50 -4.11 -15.62
N ALA A 2 19.23 -3.25 -16.24
CA ALA A 2 19.61 -3.32 -17.65
C ALA A 2 20.40 -4.57 -18.12
N HIS A 3 20.64 -5.57 -17.27
CA HIS A 3 21.50 -6.71 -17.61
C HIS A 3 20.91 -8.09 -17.22
N HIS A 4 19.69 -8.18 -16.63
CA HIS A 4 19.11 -9.48 -16.32
C HIS A 4 18.07 -9.88 -17.35
N THR A 5 18.28 -11.03 -17.98
CA THR A 5 17.34 -11.68 -18.91
C THR A 5 16.27 -12.44 -18.12
N HIS A 6 15.22 -12.90 -18.81
CA HIS A 6 14.23 -13.81 -18.22
C HIS A 6 14.89 -15.05 -17.63
N GLN A 7 15.87 -15.66 -18.36
CA GLN A 7 16.59 -16.84 -17.86
C GLN A 7 17.40 -16.55 -16.59
N ASP A 8 18.04 -15.38 -16.49
CA ASP A 8 18.76 -15.00 -15.26
C ASP A 8 17.82 -14.93 -14.04
N TRP A 9 16.59 -14.42 -14.23
CA TRP A 9 15.60 -14.39 -13.17
C TRP A 9 15.08 -15.77 -12.80
N LEU A 10 14.86 -16.66 -13.77
CA LEU A 10 14.49 -18.05 -13.50
C LEU A 10 15.58 -18.81 -12.74
N ASP A 11 16.86 -18.62 -13.11
CA ASP A 11 17.99 -19.23 -12.44
C ASP A 11 18.18 -18.72 -11.00
N ARG A 12 17.87 -17.43 -10.77
CA ARG A 12 17.85 -16.86 -9.42
C ARG A 12 16.69 -17.40 -8.60
N ALA A 13 15.49 -17.51 -9.19
CA ALA A 13 14.31 -18.06 -8.54
C ALA A 13 14.53 -19.51 -8.06
N ALA A 14 15.20 -20.33 -8.86
CA ALA A 14 15.53 -21.70 -8.48
C ALA A 14 16.47 -21.81 -7.26
N ARG A 15 17.27 -20.76 -7.01
CA ARG A 15 18.22 -20.68 -5.88
C ARG A 15 17.70 -19.88 -4.70
N LEU A 16 16.58 -19.20 -4.83
CA LEU A 16 16.03 -18.38 -3.77
C LEU A 16 15.72 -19.21 -2.51
N ARG A 17 16.15 -18.74 -1.36
CA ARG A 17 15.90 -19.36 -0.05
C ARG A 17 15.48 -18.30 0.95
N PRO A 18 14.23 -17.81 0.87
CA PRO A 18 13.73 -16.78 1.77
C PRO A 18 13.60 -17.31 3.20
N PRO A 19 13.59 -16.42 4.21
CA PRO A 19 13.26 -16.80 5.57
C PRO A 19 11.82 -17.31 5.67
N THR A 20 11.60 -18.30 6.53
CA THR A 20 10.30 -18.98 6.70
C THR A 20 9.80 -18.97 8.15
N GLY A 21 10.63 -18.55 9.09
CA GLY A 21 10.25 -18.29 10.49
C GLY A 21 9.87 -16.84 10.71
N HIS A 22 9.46 -16.51 11.93
CA HIS A 22 9.26 -15.13 12.36
C HIS A 22 10.61 -14.46 12.62
N HIS A 23 10.62 -13.12 12.68
CA HIS A 23 11.78 -12.37 13.15
C HIS A 23 11.39 -11.64 14.45
N ILE A 24 11.86 -12.12 15.59
CA ILE A 24 11.48 -11.64 16.93
C ILE A 24 12.73 -11.38 17.77
N ASP A 25 12.77 -10.24 18.45
CA ASP A 25 13.86 -9.84 19.35
C ASP A 25 15.25 -9.88 18.68
N GLY A 26 15.31 -9.54 17.40
CA GLY A 26 16.56 -9.50 16.60
C GLY A 26 17.05 -10.86 16.10
N ALA A 27 16.26 -11.92 16.25
CA ALA A 27 16.59 -13.28 15.83
C ALA A 27 15.48 -13.92 15.00
N ASP A 28 15.86 -14.93 14.22
CA ASP A 28 14.87 -15.74 13.50
C ASP A 28 14.33 -16.82 14.43
N GLU A 29 13.01 -16.82 14.58
CA GLU A 29 12.25 -17.80 15.36
C GLU A 29 11.55 -18.76 14.39
N PRO A 30 11.89 -20.05 14.39
CA PRO A 30 11.35 -21.01 13.40
C PRO A 30 9.84 -21.24 13.53
N GLY A 31 9.24 -20.80 14.66
CA GLY A 31 7.86 -21.12 15.00
C GLY A 31 7.71 -22.57 15.49
N GLY A 32 6.85 -22.78 16.48
CA GLY A 32 6.57 -24.12 17.05
C GLY A 32 5.21 -24.70 16.62
N GLY A 33 4.48 -23.99 15.75
CA GLY A 33 3.11 -24.29 15.35
C GLY A 33 2.96 -24.77 13.92
N PRO A 34 1.75 -24.63 13.36
CA PRO A 34 1.47 -24.97 11.96
C PRO A 34 2.26 -24.07 10.98
N SER A 35 2.29 -24.47 9.72
CA SER A 35 2.80 -23.66 8.61
C SER A 35 1.71 -23.46 7.55
N PHE A 36 1.92 -22.49 6.68
CA PHE A 36 1.12 -22.27 5.48
C PHE A 36 2.03 -22.12 4.25
N ALA A 37 1.53 -22.61 3.10
CA ALA A 37 2.25 -22.47 1.85
C ALA A 37 2.10 -21.06 1.28
N VAL A 38 3.22 -20.42 0.95
CA VAL A 38 3.25 -19.24 0.09
C VAL A 38 3.34 -19.73 -1.36
N VAL A 39 2.29 -19.43 -2.12
CA VAL A 39 2.11 -19.95 -3.49
C VAL A 39 2.32 -18.83 -4.49
N SER A 40 3.14 -19.09 -5.50
CA SER A 40 3.36 -18.14 -6.59
C SER A 40 2.13 -18.02 -7.49
N PRO A 41 1.55 -16.84 -7.68
CA PRO A 41 0.45 -16.63 -8.61
C PRO A 41 0.85 -16.82 -10.08
N ARG A 42 2.15 -16.82 -10.36
CA ARG A 42 2.74 -17.02 -11.68
C ARG A 42 2.42 -18.40 -12.28
N ASP A 43 2.47 -19.46 -11.45
CA ASP A 43 2.41 -20.85 -11.91
C ASP A 43 1.75 -21.81 -10.89
N GLY A 44 1.21 -21.30 -9.78
CA GLY A 44 0.57 -22.08 -8.74
C GLY A 44 1.52 -22.91 -7.88
N ARG A 45 2.84 -22.74 -8.01
CA ARG A 45 3.82 -23.51 -7.24
C ARG A 45 4.08 -22.92 -5.87
N THR A 46 4.30 -23.77 -4.88
CA THR A 46 4.74 -23.34 -3.56
C THR A 46 6.17 -22.80 -3.63
N ILE A 47 6.37 -21.59 -3.14
CA ILE A 47 7.68 -20.92 -3.00
C ILE A 47 8.35 -21.38 -1.70
N ALA A 48 7.59 -21.37 -0.61
CA ALA A 48 8.06 -21.71 0.74
C ALA A 48 6.90 -22.12 1.65
N GLU A 49 7.20 -22.91 2.68
CA GLU A 49 6.32 -23.17 3.82
C GLU A 49 6.72 -22.22 4.95
N VAL A 50 5.84 -21.34 5.37
CA VAL A 50 6.09 -20.29 6.36
C VAL A 50 5.38 -20.61 7.66
N ALA A 51 6.02 -20.38 8.81
CA ALA A 51 5.42 -20.56 10.11
C ALA A 51 4.16 -19.69 10.28
N ASP A 52 3.05 -20.29 10.72
CA ASP A 52 1.78 -19.60 10.95
C ASP A 52 1.71 -19.11 12.41
N GLY A 53 2.05 -17.82 12.58
CA GLY A 53 2.02 -17.18 13.89
C GLY A 53 0.61 -16.88 14.36
N GLY A 54 0.37 -17.15 15.62
CA GLY A 54 -0.87 -16.86 16.32
C GLY A 54 -0.69 -15.90 17.49
N ALA A 55 -1.56 -16.06 18.50
CA ALA A 55 -1.53 -15.22 19.69
C ALA A 55 -0.22 -15.36 20.49
N ALA A 56 0.41 -16.55 20.48
CA ALA A 56 1.65 -16.81 21.22
C ALA A 56 2.82 -16.01 20.61
N GLU A 57 3.04 -16.12 19.31
CA GLU A 57 4.13 -15.44 18.60
C GLU A 57 3.93 -13.91 18.61
N VAL A 58 2.69 -13.44 18.45
CA VAL A 58 2.36 -12.02 18.61
C VAL A 58 2.66 -11.55 20.03
N GLY A 59 2.31 -12.36 21.06
CA GLY A 59 2.64 -12.04 22.45
C GLY A 59 4.15 -11.94 22.70
N LEU A 60 4.95 -12.85 22.14
CA LEU A 60 6.41 -12.80 22.21
C LEU A 60 6.98 -11.53 21.53
N ALA A 61 6.50 -11.21 20.33
CA ALA A 61 6.93 -10.06 19.57
C ALA A 61 6.55 -8.74 20.27
N VAL A 62 5.34 -8.63 20.80
CA VAL A 62 4.89 -7.45 21.55
C VAL A 62 5.67 -7.31 22.87
N ALA A 63 5.93 -8.40 23.58
CA ALA A 63 6.74 -8.36 24.79
C ALA A 63 8.19 -7.92 24.50
N ALA A 64 8.80 -8.37 23.39
CA ALA A 64 10.10 -7.89 22.93
C ALA A 64 10.07 -6.40 22.59
N ALA A 65 9.06 -5.96 21.81
CA ALA A 65 8.89 -4.56 21.46
C ALA A 65 8.69 -3.66 22.70
N ARG A 66 7.90 -4.11 23.67
CA ARG A 66 7.66 -3.40 24.93
C ARG A 66 8.94 -3.26 25.76
N ARG A 67 9.72 -4.33 25.92
CA ARG A 67 11.02 -4.27 26.58
C ARG A 67 11.98 -3.31 25.89
N ALA A 68 12.05 -3.37 24.55
CA ALA A 68 12.90 -2.48 23.76
C ALA A 68 12.47 -1.01 23.88
N PHE A 69 11.18 -0.73 24.00
CA PHE A 69 10.67 0.62 24.22
C PHE A 69 10.93 1.10 25.65
N ASP A 70 10.52 0.37 26.66
CA ASP A 70 10.53 0.83 28.06
C ASP A 70 11.95 0.88 28.63
N ALA A 71 12.78 -0.13 28.36
CA ALA A 71 14.11 -0.31 28.94
C ALA A 71 15.26 -0.20 27.93
N GLY A 72 14.99 -0.42 26.65
CA GLY A 72 16.01 -0.41 25.60
C GLY A 72 16.52 0.98 25.25
N PRO A 73 17.60 1.07 24.45
CA PRO A 73 18.22 2.33 24.08
C PRO A 73 17.43 3.13 23.04
N TRP A 74 16.61 2.48 22.18
CA TRP A 74 16.06 3.07 20.96
C TRP A 74 15.28 4.37 21.17
N PRO A 75 14.29 4.47 22.08
CA PRO A 75 13.55 5.72 22.31
C PRO A 75 14.42 6.84 22.86
N ARG A 76 15.57 6.48 23.51
CA ARG A 76 16.49 7.40 24.17
C ARG A 76 17.67 7.83 23.31
N LEU A 77 17.86 7.17 22.13
CA LEU A 77 18.88 7.59 21.17
C LEU A 77 18.62 9.00 20.69
N ALA A 78 19.67 9.76 20.42
CA ALA A 78 19.53 11.02 19.70
C ALA A 78 18.82 10.76 18.37
N PRO A 79 17.88 11.63 17.95
CA PRO A 79 17.12 11.43 16.70
C PRO A 79 18.00 11.20 15.46
N ALA A 80 19.16 11.88 15.38
CA ALA A 80 20.15 11.67 14.32
C ALA A 80 20.72 10.24 14.29
N ASP A 81 20.85 9.57 15.45
CA ASP A 81 21.34 8.19 15.53
C ASP A 81 20.31 7.21 15.01
N ARG A 82 19.03 7.39 15.37
CA ARG A 82 17.92 6.63 14.77
C ARG A 82 17.88 6.83 13.25
N GLY A 83 18.04 8.08 12.80
CA GLY A 83 18.12 8.43 11.39
C GLY A 83 19.24 7.68 10.65
N ARG A 84 20.44 7.59 11.25
CA ARG A 84 21.55 6.84 10.65
C ARG A 84 21.26 5.34 10.51
N ALA A 85 20.58 4.74 11.48
CA ALA A 85 20.19 3.33 11.40
C ALA A 85 19.16 3.09 10.27
N LEU A 86 18.18 3.99 10.10
CA LEU A 86 17.22 3.91 9.00
C LEU A 86 17.88 4.09 7.63
N MET A 87 18.84 4.99 7.50
CA MET A 87 19.59 5.15 6.24
C MET A 87 20.43 3.91 5.93
N ARG A 88 21.06 3.28 6.94
CA ARG A 88 21.77 2.01 6.77
C ARG A 88 20.84 0.88 6.34
N LEU A 89 19.64 0.80 6.90
CA LEU A 89 18.63 -0.17 6.44
C LEU A 89 18.26 0.07 4.97
N ALA A 90 18.09 1.33 4.55
CA ALA A 90 17.84 1.65 3.14
C ALA A 90 18.99 1.21 2.23
N ASP A 91 20.24 1.35 2.67
CA ASP A 91 21.41 0.91 1.90
C ASP A 91 21.44 -0.62 1.78
N LEU A 92 21.15 -1.36 2.84
CA LEU A 92 21.03 -2.82 2.80
C LEU A 92 19.88 -3.30 1.89
N ILE A 93 18.73 -2.63 1.90
CA ILE A 93 17.64 -2.94 0.97
C ILE A 93 18.10 -2.71 -0.49
N GLU A 94 18.88 -1.65 -0.75
CA GLU A 94 19.44 -1.40 -2.07
C GLU A 94 20.46 -2.49 -2.48
N GLU A 95 21.32 -2.93 -1.58
CA GLU A 95 22.27 -4.02 -1.83
C GLU A 95 21.57 -5.34 -2.16
N HIS A 96 20.46 -5.64 -1.48
CA HIS A 96 19.63 -6.82 -1.69
C HIS A 96 18.50 -6.62 -2.71
N ARG A 97 18.50 -5.53 -3.47
CA ARG A 97 17.40 -5.11 -4.35
C ARG A 97 16.95 -6.19 -5.32
N ALA A 98 17.87 -6.91 -5.95
CA ALA A 98 17.53 -7.95 -6.91
C ALA A 98 16.83 -9.16 -6.27
N GLU A 99 17.26 -9.57 -5.08
CA GLU A 99 16.66 -10.68 -4.34
C GLU A 99 15.27 -10.30 -3.82
N LEU A 100 15.13 -9.10 -3.25
CA LEU A 100 13.84 -8.61 -2.75
C LEU A 100 12.84 -8.39 -3.89
N ALA A 101 13.26 -7.85 -5.04
CA ALA A 101 12.39 -7.70 -6.21
C ALA A 101 11.90 -9.05 -6.72
N LEU A 102 12.79 -10.04 -6.81
CA LEU A 102 12.44 -11.40 -7.17
C LEU A 102 11.44 -12.02 -6.20
N THR A 103 11.68 -11.86 -4.90
CA THR A 103 10.77 -12.37 -3.85
C THR A 103 9.39 -11.76 -3.99
N ILE A 104 9.29 -10.43 -4.12
CA ILE A 104 8.02 -9.71 -4.31
C ILE A 104 7.29 -10.19 -5.57
N SER A 105 8.00 -10.28 -6.70
CA SER A 105 7.42 -10.73 -7.96
C SER A 105 6.88 -12.17 -7.87
N LEU A 106 7.58 -13.05 -7.17
CA LEU A 106 7.16 -14.44 -6.97
C LEU A 106 5.96 -14.56 -6.03
N GLU A 107 5.93 -13.82 -4.91
CA GLU A 107 4.89 -13.97 -3.89
C GLU A 107 3.57 -13.26 -4.24
N MET A 108 3.60 -12.19 -5.09
CA MET A 108 2.37 -11.44 -5.39
C MET A 108 2.05 -11.27 -6.89
N GLY A 109 2.96 -11.68 -7.79
CA GLY A 109 2.66 -11.75 -9.22
C GLY A 109 2.94 -10.49 -10.05
N LYS A 110 3.38 -9.36 -9.47
CA LYS A 110 3.73 -8.17 -10.26
C LYS A 110 4.95 -8.38 -11.14
N PRO A 111 5.05 -7.70 -12.29
CA PRO A 111 6.23 -7.72 -13.13
C PRO A 111 7.51 -7.40 -12.36
N ILE A 112 8.57 -8.15 -12.62
CA ILE A 112 9.89 -7.96 -11.98
C ILE A 112 10.42 -6.53 -12.18
N THR A 113 10.10 -5.90 -13.31
CA THR A 113 10.44 -4.52 -13.59
C THR A 113 9.77 -3.55 -12.61
N GLU A 114 8.49 -3.74 -12.30
CA GLU A 114 7.76 -2.93 -11.34
C GLU A 114 8.25 -3.16 -9.91
N ALA A 115 8.50 -4.42 -9.54
CA ALA A 115 9.07 -4.74 -8.23
C ALA A 115 10.44 -4.06 -8.04
N TYR A 116 11.30 -4.14 -9.06
CA TYR A 116 12.67 -3.62 -9.00
C TYR A 116 12.73 -2.09 -9.08
N GLU A 117 12.06 -1.46 -10.08
CA GLU A 117 12.20 -0.05 -10.39
C GLU A 117 11.23 0.86 -9.61
N ILE A 118 10.07 0.35 -9.19
CA ILE A 118 9.03 1.14 -8.55
C ILE A 118 8.95 0.81 -7.07
N GLU A 119 8.62 -0.42 -6.70
CA GLU A 119 8.36 -0.78 -5.31
C GLU A 119 9.59 -0.64 -4.43
N LEU A 120 10.71 -1.24 -4.81
CA LEU A 120 11.92 -1.15 -3.99
C LEU A 120 12.50 0.25 -3.96
N ARG A 121 12.41 1.01 -5.05
CA ARG A 121 12.78 2.43 -5.04
C ARG A 121 11.95 3.20 -4.01
N ALA A 122 10.64 2.97 -3.98
CA ALA A 122 9.75 3.62 -3.02
C ALA A 122 10.10 3.26 -1.57
N ALA A 123 10.32 1.97 -1.27
CA ALA A 123 10.71 1.52 0.07
C ALA A 123 12.05 2.11 0.51
N ILE A 124 13.09 2.03 -0.32
CA ILE A 124 14.43 2.58 -0.05
C ILE A 124 14.36 4.10 0.19
N THR A 125 13.67 4.82 -0.70
CA THR A 125 13.52 6.28 -0.58
C THR A 125 12.77 6.65 0.69
N THR A 126 11.77 5.85 1.10
CA THR A 126 11.02 6.08 2.34
C THR A 126 11.91 5.97 3.59
N PHE A 127 12.71 4.91 3.71
CA PHE A 127 13.63 4.78 4.85
C PHE A 127 14.68 5.89 4.87
N ARG A 128 15.24 6.27 3.71
CA ARG A 128 16.18 7.40 3.60
C ARG A 128 15.54 8.73 4.02
N TRP A 129 14.34 9.00 3.54
CA TRP A 129 13.63 10.25 3.82
C TRP A 129 13.33 10.41 5.30
N TYR A 130 12.76 9.37 5.96
CA TYR A 130 12.50 9.43 7.41
C TYR A 130 13.79 9.37 8.23
N GLY A 131 14.83 8.71 7.75
CA GLY A 131 16.16 8.78 8.35
C GLY A 131 16.72 10.20 8.36
N GLN A 132 16.54 10.94 7.27
CA GLN A 132 16.93 12.35 7.16
C GLN A 132 16.01 13.29 7.95
N LEU A 133 14.75 12.94 8.14
CA LEU A 133 13.76 13.73 8.87
C LEU A 133 13.90 13.62 10.39
N ALA A 134 14.43 12.52 10.91
CA ALA A 134 14.34 12.18 12.32
C ALA A 134 14.83 13.29 13.28
N ASP A 135 15.90 14.00 12.92
CA ASP A 135 16.47 15.10 13.72
C ASP A 135 15.93 16.50 13.37
N LYS A 136 14.88 16.56 12.54
CA LYS A 136 14.25 17.82 12.10
C LYS A 136 12.83 18.00 12.65
N LEU A 137 12.40 17.08 13.51
CA LEU A 137 11.14 17.18 14.25
C LEU A 137 11.35 18.09 15.45
N ALA A 138 10.73 19.26 15.44
CA ALA A 138 10.88 20.25 16.49
C ALA A 138 9.74 20.17 17.52
N ASP A 139 10.07 20.41 18.77
CA ASP A 139 9.13 20.72 19.84
C ASP A 139 8.72 22.20 19.79
N GLU A 140 7.69 22.59 20.55
CA GLU A 140 7.11 23.93 20.53
C GLU A 140 7.22 24.59 21.91
N ALA A 141 7.59 25.86 21.93
CA ALA A 141 7.60 26.70 23.14
C ALA A 141 6.67 27.89 22.92
N PRO A 142 5.34 27.74 23.18
CA PRO A 142 4.37 28.80 22.96
C PRO A 142 4.58 29.99 23.95
N HIS A 143 4.24 31.20 23.51
CA HIS A 143 4.21 32.38 24.39
C HIS A 143 3.07 32.26 25.40
N VAL A 144 3.41 32.33 26.69
CA VAL A 144 2.49 32.30 27.83
C VAL A 144 2.67 33.52 28.72
N ALA A 145 2.03 33.57 29.89
CA ALA A 145 2.18 34.66 30.84
C ALA A 145 3.66 34.84 31.25
N PRO A 146 4.09 36.11 31.58
CA PRO A 146 5.51 36.39 31.87
C PRO A 146 6.09 35.65 33.08
N ASP A 147 5.24 35.15 33.96
CA ASP A 147 5.60 34.35 35.16
C ASP A 147 5.48 32.83 34.93
N ALA A 148 5.38 32.41 33.67
CA ALA A 148 5.29 30.98 33.33
C ALA A 148 6.11 30.65 32.08
N PHE A 149 6.49 29.37 31.93
CA PHE A 149 7.08 28.78 30.72
C PHE A 149 6.32 27.51 30.34
N ALA A 150 5.98 27.38 29.08
CA ALA A 150 5.34 26.20 28.55
C ALA A 150 6.20 25.54 27.46
N LEU A 151 6.24 24.21 27.46
CA LEU A 151 6.88 23.39 26.46
C LEU A 151 5.88 22.32 25.98
N ILE A 152 5.78 22.14 24.67
CA ILE A 152 5.02 21.06 24.06
C ILE A 152 6.02 20.12 23.38
N THR A 153 6.16 18.91 23.91
CA THR A 153 7.08 17.90 23.37
C THR A 153 6.33 16.85 22.57
N ARG A 154 6.97 16.34 21.51
CA ARG A 154 6.52 15.18 20.73
C ARG A 154 7.19 13.93 21.28
N GLU A 155 6.43 13.10 21.99
CA GLU A 155 6.94 11.87 22.57
C GLU A 155 6.51 10.65 21.75
N PRO A 156 7.38 9.61 21.56
CA PRO A 156 6.97 8.41 20.86
C PRO A 156 5.82 7.71 21.58
N SER A 157 4.81 7.27 20.84
CA SER A 157 3.59 6.68 21.40
C SER A 157 3.81 5.33 22.09
N GLY A 158 4.87 4.57 21.72
CA GLY A 158 5.13 3.27 22.34
C GLY A 158 5.32 2.15 21.32
N VAL A 159 4.61 1.05 21.51
CA VAL A 159 4.61 -0.12 20.63
C VAL A 159 3.58 0.06 19.52
N VAL A 160 4.02 -0.02 18.27
CA VAL A 160 3.20 0.09 17.08
C VAL A 160 2.94 -1.29 16.49
N GLY A 161 1.67 -1.70 16.40
CA GLY A 161 1.24 -2.80 15.55
C GLY A 161 1.06 -2.31 14.12
N ALA A 162 1.84 -2.81 13.17
CA ALA A 162 1.71 -2.49 11.75
C ALA A 162 1.18 -3.71 11.00
N VAL A 163 0.03 -3.58 10.33
CA VAL A 163 -0.57 -4.65 9.53
C VAL A 163 -0.69 -4.18 8.09
N VAL A 164 -0.04 -4.90 7.17
CA VAL A 164 0.10 -4.48 5.78
C VAL A 164 -0.44 -5.51 4.79
N PRO A 165 -0.94 -5.07 3.63
CA PRO A 165 -1.48 -5.94 2.61
C PRO A 165 -0.36 -6.51 1.72
N TRP A 166 -0.78 -7.28 0.72
CA TRP A 166 0.06 -8.05 -0.18
C TRP A 166 0.45 -7.32 -1.48
N ASN A 167 -0.26 -6.27 -1.87
CA ASN A 167 -0.13 -5.67 -3.21
C ASN A 167 1.13 -4.79 -3.40
N PHE A 168 1.64 -4.19 -2.34
CA PHE A 168 2.91 -3.48 -2.26
C PHE A 168 3.59 -3.79 -0.92
N PRO A 169 4.08 -5.03 -0.74
CA PRO A 169 4.47 -5.53 0.59
C PRO A 169 5.53 -4.68 1.28
N LEU A 170 6.61 -4.29 0.60
CA LEU A 170 7.68 -3.50 1.20
C LEU A 170 7.41 -1.99 1.18
N THR A 171 6.75 -1.46 0.14
CA THR A 171 6.38 -0.04 0.12
C THR A 171 5.44 0.29 1.28
N LEU A 172 4.36 -0.47 1.44
CA LEU A 172 3.37 -0.20 2.49
C LEU A 172 3.90 -0.54 3.89
N ALA A 173 4.79 -1.51 4.02
CA ALA A 173 5.53 -1.75 5.27
C ALA A 173 6.43 -0.56 5.61
N SER A 174 7.19 -0.04 4.64
CA SER A 174 8.08 1.12 4.86
C SER A 174 7.31 2.38 5.29
N TRP A 175 6.11 2.62 4.75
CA TRP A 175 5.27 3.76 5.13
C TRP A 175 4.76 3.70 6.58
N LYS A 176 4.73 2.52 7.20
CA LYS A 176 4.38 2.33 8.61
C LYS A 176 5.63 2.32 9.50
N ILE A 177 6.63 1.53 9.11
CA ILE A 177 7.81 1.27 9.92
C ILE A 177 8.72 2.50 10.01
N ALA A 178 9.05 3.14 8.87
CA ALA A 178 10.05 4.20 8.85
C ALA A 178 9.66 5.42 9.71
N PRO A 179 8.43 5.99 9.61
CA PRO A 179 8.02 7.08 10.49
C PRO A 179 7.88 6.67 11.96
N ALA A 180 7.41 5.44 12.26
CA ALA A 180 7.32 4.94 13.63
C ALA A 180 8.70 4.84 14.29
N LEU A 181 9.66 4.25 13.58
CA LEU A 181 11.04 4.12 14.07
C LEU A 181 11.74 5.50 14.18
N ALA A 182 11.54 6.40 13.21
CA ALA A 182 12.08 7.76 13.27
C ALA A 182 11.56 8.54 14.49
N ALA A 183 10.28 8.37 14.83
CA ALA A 183 9.67 8.93 16.03
C ALA A 183 10.24 8.34 17.34
N GLY A 184 10.84 7.14 17.29
CA GLY A 184 11.37 6.44 18.46
C GLY A 184 10.49 5.32 19.00
N CYS A 185 9.40 4.97 18.29
CA CYS A 185 8.57 3.81 18.60
C CYS A 185 9.28 2.50 18.29
N THR A 186 8.76 1.39 18.83
CA THR A 186 9.08 0.02 18.42
C THR A 186 7.93 -0.55 17.60
N VAL A 187 8.19 -1.54 16.74
CA VAL A 187 7.22 -2.02 15.77
C VAL A 187 7.09 -3.54 15.80
N VAL A 188 5.85 -4.01 15.76
CA VAL A 188 5.49 -5.39 15.42
C VAL A 188 4.76 -5.37 14.07
N LEU A 189 5.44 -5.82 13.03
CA LEU A 189 4.91 -5.92 11.66
C LEU A 189 4.23 -7.28 11.47
N LYS A 190 2.98 -7.25 11.02
CA LYS A 190 2.28 -8.43 10.47
C LYS A 190 2.07 -8.21 8.96
N PRO A 191 2.86 -8.84 8.09
CA PRO A 191 2.61 -8.84 6.65
C PRO A 191 1.37 -9.67 6.29
N SER A 192 0.88 -9.54 5.06
CA SER A 192 -0.11 -10.48 4.54
C SER A 192 0.48 -11.90 4.46
N GLU A 193 -0.36 -12.89 4.71
CA GLU A 193 -0.03 -14.31 4.51
C GLU A 193 0.26 -14.65 3.04
N LEU A 194 -0.18 -13.81 2.11
CA LEU A 194 0.07 -13.98 0.67
C LEU A 194 1.47 -13.49 0.24
N SER A 195 2.05 -12.54 0.98
CA SER A 195 3.36 -11.95 0.67
C SER A 195 4.21 -11.69 1.92
N PRO A 196 4.54 -12.72 2.71
CA PRO A 196 5.29 -12.54 3.95
C PRO A 196 6.81 -12.53 3.76
N LEU A 197 7.32 -13.12 2.67
CA LEU A 197 8.73 -13.47 2.52
C LEU A 197 9.64 -12.24 2.44
N SER A 198 9.24 -11.23 1.68
CA SER A 198 9.97 -9.96 1.58
C SER A 198 10.00 -9.20 2.91
N ALA A 199 8.90 -9.24 3.68
CA ALA A 199 8.84 -8.62 5.00
C ALA A 199 9.69 -9.34 6.05
N LEU A 200 9.76 -10.67 6.01
CA LEU A 200 10.65 -11.47 6.87
C LEU A 200 12.11 -11.16 6.57
N THR A 201 12.45 -11.01 5.30
CA THR A 201 13.79 -10.57 4.88
C THR A 201 14.10 -9.16 5.41
N LEU A 202 13.13 -8.23 5.36
CA LEU A 202 13.30 -6.89 5.92
C LEU A 202 13.63 -6.92 7.43
N GLY A 203 13.04 -7.83 8.20
CA GLY A 203 13.36 -8.03 9.62
C GLY A 203 14.86 -8.37 9.84
N ARG A 204 15.40 -9.30 9.05
CA ARG A 204 16.85 -9.65 9.08
C ARG A 204 17.72 -8.45 8.71
N LEU A 205 17.39 -7.74 7.64
CA LEU A 205 18.14 -6.56 7.21
C LEU A 205 18.11 -5.44 8.26
N ALA A 206 17.02 -5.30 9.00
CA ALA A 206 16.93 -4.34 10.09
C ALA A 206 17.88 -4.67 11.24
N ALA A 207 18.01 -5.94 11.63
CA ALA A 207 18.99 -6.36 12.62
C ALA A 207 20.43 -6.14 12.12
N GLU A 208 20.72 -6.44 10.86
CA GLU A 208 22.02 -6.17 10.21
C GLU A 208 22.33 -4.67 10.13
N ALA A 209 21.31 -3.83 9.89
CA ALA A 209 21.45 -2.37 9.94
C ALA A 209 21.78 -1.84 11.34
N GLY A 210 21.73 -2.70 12.38
CA GLY A 210 22.02 -2.37 13.76
C GLY A 210 20.83 -1.80 14.53
N LEU A 211 19.61 -2.08 14.12
CA LEU A 211 18.46 -1.85 14.98
C LEU A 211 18.57 -2.80 16.20
N PRO A 212 18.45 -2.28 17.44
CA PRO A 212 18.51 -3.12 18.63
C PRO A 212 17.44 -4.22 18.64
N PRO A 213 17.70 -5.37 19.28
CA PRO A 213 16.71 -6.42 19.48
C PRO A 213 15.36 -5.87 19.98
N GLY A 214 14.25 -6.37 19.44
CA GLY A 214 12.91 -5.97 19.80
C GLY A 214 12.39 -4.66 19.15
N VAL A 215 13.26 -3.85 18.53
CA VAL A 215 12.86 -2.58 17.91
C VAL A 215 11.98 -2.80 16.66
N LEU A 216 12.31 -3.79 15.83
CA LEU A 216 11.48 -4.27 14.75
C LEU A 216 11.29 -5.79 14.88
N ASN A 217 10.03 -6.22 14.93
CA ASN A 217 9.65 -7.64 14.95
C ASN A 217 8.71 -7.90 13.78
N VAL A 218 8.82 -9.07 13.15
CA VAL A 218 7.98 -9.48 12.03
C VAL A 218 7.35 -10.83 12.34
N VAL A 219 6.02 -10.86 12.42
CA VAL A 219 5.24 -12.08 12.68
C VAL A 219 4.40 -12.40 11.45
N ALA A 220 4.76 -13.46 10.73
CA ALA A 220 3.93 -14.02 9.67
C ALA A 220 2.73 -14.77 10.28
N GLY A 221 1.59 -14.74 9.61
CA GLY A 221 0.37 -15.38 10.05
C GLY A 221 -0.86 -14.78 9.39
N ASP A 222 -2.02 -15.40 9.59
CA ASP A 222 -3.27 -14.97 8.97
C ASP A 222 -3.93 -13.79 9.70
N GLY A 223 -5.01 -13.26 9.11
CA GLY A 223 -5.78 -12.17 9.70
C GLY A 223 -6.50 -12.55 10.99
N PRO A 224 -7.27 -13.66 11.00
CA PRO A 224 -8.00 -14.14 12.19
C PRO A 224 -7.12 -14.54 13.38
N GLY A 225 -5.93 -15.09 13.12
CA GLY A 225 -4.95 -15.47 14.14
C GLY A 225 -4.08 -14.29 14.56
N ALA A 226 -2.98 -14.06 13.85
CA ALA A 226 -1.99 -13.04 14.21
C ALA A 226 -2.55 -11.61 14.14
N GLY A 227 -3.35 -11.29 13.09
CA GLY A 227 -3.93 -9.95 12.92
C GLY A 227 -4.87 -9.57 14.06
N ARG A 228 -5.77 -10.47 14.44
CA ARG A 228 -6.70 -10.27 15.57
C ARG A 228 -5.95 -10.19 16.90
N ALA A 229 -4.96 -11.07 17.12
CA ALA A 229 -4.16 -11.05 18.34
C ALA A 229 -3.43 -9.72 18.52
N LEU A 230 -2.80 -9.19 17.46
CA LEU A 230 -2.15 -7.88 17.49
C LEU A 230 -3.14 -6.74 17.74
N GLY A 231 -4.32 -6.80 17.10
CA GLY A 231 -5.39 -5.80 17.28
C GLY A 231 -5.92 -5.72 18.71
N LEU A 232 -6.05 -6.86 19.39
CA LEU A 232 -6.57 -6.96 20.76
C LEU A 232 -5.50 -6.82 21.85
N HIS A 233 -4.19 -6.84 21.49
CA HIS A 233 -3.12 -6.89 22.49
C HIS A 233 -3.07 -5.61 23.35
N PRO A 234 -3.13 -5.69 24.69
CA PRO A 234 -3.19 -4.50 25.55
C PRO A 234 -1.92 -3.65 25.53
N ASP A 235 -0.73 -4.25 25.26
CA ASP A 235 0.56 -3.58 25.25
C ASP A 235 0.93 -3.02 23.85
N VAL A 236 -0.01 -2.99 22.90
CA VAL A 236 0.10 -2.25 21.64
C VAL A 236 -0.57 -0.89 21.84
N ASP A 237 0.18 0.19 21.65
CA ASP A 237 -0.29 1.56 21.90
C ASP A 237 -0.97 2.18 20.67
N VAL A 238 -0.47 1.85 19.48
CA VAL A 238 -0.99 2.32 18.20
C VAL A 238 -1.08 1.16 17.22
N LEU A 239 -2.15 1.13 16.41
CA LEU A 239 -2.26 0.19 15.31
C LEU A 239 -2.38 0.95 13.99
N ALA A 240 -1.49 0.66 13.05
CA ALA A 240 -1.50 1.18 11.69
C ALA A 240 -1.84 0.04 10.72
N PHE A 241 -2.94 0.18 10.00
CA PHE A 241 -3.46 -0.83 9.09
C PHE A 241 -3.60 -0.29 7.67
N THR A 242 -3.19 -1.08 6.69
CA THR A 242 -3.57 -0.90 5.29
C THR A 242 -4.21 -2.19 4.78
N GLY A 243 -5.38 -2.09 4.14
CA GLY A 243 -6.09 -3.23 3.58
C GLY A 243 -7.55 -2.94 3.27
N SER A 244 -8.41 -3.96 3.30
CA SER A 244 -9.83 -3.79 2.97
C SER A 244 -10.61 -3.05 4.05
N THR A 245 -11.65 -2.30 3.63
CA THR A 245 -12.56 -1.59 4.54
C THR A 245 -13.23 -2.53 5.55
N ALA A 246 -13.58 -3.74 5.13
CA ALA A 246 -14.18 -4.74 6.02
C ALA A 246 -13.24 -5.11 7.18
N VAL A 247 -11.96 -5.36 6.89
CA VAL A 247 -10.94 -5.67 7.91
C VAL A 247 -10.62 -4.45 8.77
N GLY A 248 -10.55 -3.25 8.19
CA GLY A 248 -10.35 -2.01 8.95
C GLY A 248 -11.40 -1.80 10.04
N ARG A 249 -12.67 -2.15 9.76
CA ARG A 249 -13.74 -2.13 10.77
C ARG A 249 -13.50 -3.11 11.93
N HIS A 250 -12.85 -4.26 11.68
CA HIS A 250 -12.48 -5.18 12.76
C HIS A 250 -11.44 -4.56 13.68
N PHE A 251 -10.42 -3.87 13.17
CA PHE A 251 -9.42 -3.21 14.01
C PHE A 251 -9.99 -2.10 14.89
N LEU A 252 -10.98 -1.34 14.40
CA LEU A 252 -11.72 -0.39 15.25
C LEU A 252 -12.46 -1.09 16.39
N ARG A 253 -13.10 -2.24 16.12
CA ARG A 253 -13.74 -3.05 17.17
C ARG A 253 -12.72 -3.61 18.15
N TYR A 254 -11.59 -4.14 17.67
CA TYR A 254 -10.52 -4.65 18.54
C TYR A 254 -9.95 -3.56 19.47
N SER A 255 -9.84 -2.33 18.97
CA SER A 255 -9.46 -1.19 19.82
C SER A 255 -10.49 -0.94 20.92
N ALA A 256 -11.77 -0.90 20.58
CA ALA A 256 -12.86 -0.69 21.53
C ALA A 256 -12.94 -1.82 22.57
N ASP A 257 -12.67 -3.07 22.15
CA ASP A 257 -12.75 -4.27 23.00
C ASP A 257 -11.46 -4.51 23.83
N SER A 258 -10.45 -3.63 23.70
CA SER A 258 -9.17 -3.79 24.40
C SER A 258 -8.78 -2.52 25.19
N ASN A 259 -7.71 -1.85 24.79
CA ASN A 259 -7.09 -0.73 25.51
C ASN A 259 -7.39 0.65 24.91
N LEU A 260 -8.32 0.78 23.98
CA LEU A 260 -8.65 2.03 23.26
C LEU A 260 -7.47 2.61 22.44
N LYS A 261 -6.54 1.74 22.00
CA LYS A 261 -5.41 2.16 21.16
C LYS A 261 -5.88 2.93 19.93
N ARG A 262 -5.10 3.90 19.49
CA ARG A 262 -5.39 4.60 18.23
C ARG A 262 -5.25 3.65 17.05
N VAL A 263 -6.22 3.69 16.14
CA VAL A 263 -6.24 2.88 14.93
C VAL A 263 -6.23 3.81 13.72
N TRP A 264 -5.14 3.75 12.96
CA TRP A 264 -4.95 4.48 11.73
C TRP A 264 -5.16 3.57 10.54
N LEU A 265 -6.10 3.93 9.68
CA LEU A 265 -6.60 3.11 8.60
C LEU A 265 -6.29 3.75 7.24
N GLU A 266 -5.67 2.99 6.35
CA GLU A 266 -5.59 3.23 4.92
C GLU A 266 -6.32 2.08 4.22
N LEU A 267 -7.42 2.40 3.53
CA LEU A 267 -8.36 1.41 3.04
C LEU A 267 -8.57 1.53 1.53
N GLY A 268 -9.54 0.79 1.00
CA GLY A 268 -9.82 0.73 -0.42
C GLY A 268 -10.27 2.03 -1.06
N GLY A 269 -10.36 2.00 -2.36
CA GLY A 269 -10.78 3.12 -3.20
C GLY A 269 -11.65 2.71 -4.38
N LYS A 270 -12.37 3.69 -4.92
CA LYS A 270 -13.05 3.61 -6.21
C LYS A 270 -12.81 4.92 -6.96
N SER A 271 -11.54 5.17 -7.25
CA SER A 271 -11.05 6.48 -7.68
C SER A 271 -11.58 6.86 -9.06
N PRO A 272 -12.13 8.08 -9.22
CA PRO A 272 -12.51 8.61 -10.53
C PRO A 272 -11.29 9.25 -11.21
N ASN A 273 -11.22 9.11 -12.54
CA ASN A 273 -10.35 9.91 -13.40
C ASN A 273 -11.25 10.66 -14.40
N ILE A 274 -11.30 11.98 -14.30
CA ILE A 274 -12.21 12.84 -15.09
C ILE A 274 -11.43 13.41 -16.27
N ILE A 275 -11.92 13.22 -17.50
CA ILE A 275 -11.30 13.78 -18.70
C ILE A 275 -12.29 14.74 -19.37
N LEU A 276 -11.91 16.04 -19.41
CA LEU A 276 -12.69 17.09 -20.07
C LEU A 276 -12.24 17.28 -21.54
N PRO A 277 -13.08 17.89 -22.41
CA PRO A 277 -12.74 18.10 -23.81
C PRO A 277 -11.54 19.03 -24.02
N ASP A 278 -11.28 19.90 -23.06
CA ASP A 278 -10.15 20.84 -23.05
C ASP A 278 -8.89 20.30 -22.40
N ALA A 279 -8.81 18.98 -22.14
CA ALA A 279 -7.58 18.37 -21.64
C ALA A 279 -6.38 18.73 -22.55
N PRO A 280 -5.21 19.05 -21.97
CA PRO A 280 -4.07 19.56 -22.76
C PRO A 280 -3.58 18.53 -23.77
N ASP A 281 -3.72 17.25 -23.48
CA ASP A 281 -3.37 16.12 -24.36
C ASP A 281 -4.30 14.93 -24.07
N LEU A 282 -5.25 14.68 -24.95
CA LEU A 282 -6.22 13.58 -24.82
C LEU A 282 -5.57 12.19 -24.98
N ASP A 283 -4.53 12.08 -25.78
CA ASP A 283 -3.86 10.81 -26.04
C ASP A 283 -3.01 10.42 -24.81
N GLN A 284 -2.34 11.40 -24.19
CA GLN A 284 -1.66 11.20 -22.91
C GLN A 284 -2.65 10.87 -21.78
N ALA A 285 -3.79 11.57 -21.73
CA ALA A 285 -4.82 11.30 -20.72
C ALA A 285 -5.36 9.86 -20.82
N ALA A 286 -5.61 9.38 -22.04
CA ALA A 286 -6.04 8.01 -22.30
C ALA A 286 -4.93 6.98 -21.96
N ALA A 287 -3.68 7.25 -22.35
CA ALA A 287 -2.53 6.39 -22.03
C ALA A 287 -2.32 6.28 -20.51
N THR A 288 -2.44 7.41 -19.78
CA THR A 288 -2.33 7.44 -18.32
C THR A 288 -3.49 6.73 -17.64
N ALA A 289 -4.72 6.84 -18.18
CA ALA A 289 -5.87 6.10 -17.67
C ALA A 289 -5.69 4.59 -17.83
N ALA A 290 -5.18 4.14 -18.98
CA ALA A 290 -4.87 2.74 -19.22
C ALA A 290 -3.73 2.24 -18.31
N TRP A 291 -2.65 3.00 -18.20
CA TRP A 291 -1.55 2.65 -17.31
C TRP A 291 -2.03 2.54 -15.86
N GLY A 292 -2.78 3.51 -15.36
CA GLY A 292 -3.21 3.53 -13.96
C GLY A 292 -4.11 2.35 -13.57
N ILE A 293 -4.93 1.82 -14.49
CA ILE A 293 -5.80 0.68 -14.18
C ILE A 293 -5.10 -0.67 -14.43
N PHE A 294 -4.11 -0.76 -15.31
CA PHE A 294 -3.45 -2.02 -15.61
C PHE A 294 -2.12 -2.21 -14.87
N PHE A 295 -1.53 -1.13 -14.36
CA PHE A 295 -0.37 -1.16 -13.48
C PHE A 295 -0.64 -2.06 -12.27
N ASN A 296 0.37 -2.87 -11.89
CA ASN A 296 0.24 -3.83 -10.79
C ASN A 296 -1.03 -4.71 -10.90
N GLN A 297 -1.41 -5.11 -12.11
CA GLN A 297 -2.62 -5.91 -12.42
C GLN A 297 -3.94 -5.25 -11.95
N GLY A 298 -3.97 -3.93 -11.78
CA GLY A 298 -5.11 -3.22 -11.16
C GLY A 298 -5.28 -3.48 -9.67
N GLU A 299 -4.33 -4.14 -9.05
CA GLU A 299 -4.29 -4.46 -7.62
C GLU A 299 -3.69 -3.28 -6.82
N MET A 300 -4.32 -2.11 -6.99
CA MET A 300 -3.89 -0.84 -6.42
C MET A 300 -5.07 -0.07 -5.83
N CYS A 301 -4.92 0.42 -4.59
CA CYS A 301 -6.00 1.12 -3.87
C CYS A 301 -6.40 2.45 -4.53
N THR A 302 -5.47 3.12 -5.21
CA THR A 302 -5.70 4.36 -5.95
C THR A 302 -6.06 4.15 -7.41
N ALA A 303 -6.12 2.90 -7.91
CA ALA A 303 -6.41 2.61 -9.31
C ALA A 303 -7.58 3.46 -9.83
N PRO A 304 -7.43 4.19 -10.97
CA PRO A 304 -8.49 5.02 -11.56
C PRO A 304 -9.54 4.14 -12.24
N SER A 305 -10.17 3.29 -11.45
CA SER A 305 -11.08 2.23 -11.93
C SER A 305 -12.40 2.76 -12.49
N ARG A 306 -12.70 4.06 -12.28
CA ARG A 306 -13.80 4.78 -12.93
C ARG A 306 -13.24 5.88 -13.82
N LEU A 307 -13.40 5.72 -15.13
CA LEU A 307 -13.04 6.74 -16.11
C LEU A 307 -14.30 7.55 -16.44
N LEU A 308 -14.36 8.80 -15.97
CA LEU A 308 -15.45 9.73 -16.25
C LEU A 308 -15.05 10.60 -17.45
N VAL A 309 -15.73 10.46 -18.58
CA VAL A 309 -15.32 11.14 -19.82
C VAL A 309 -16.47 11.98 -20.34
N HIS A 310 -16.20 13.23 -20.70
CA HIS A 310 -17.20 14.07 -21.34
C HIS A 310 -17.66 13.42 -22.64
N ARG A 311 -19.00 13.39 -22.89
CA ARG A 311 -19.64 12.63 -23.97
C ARG A 311 -19.06 12.94 -25.35
N SER A 312 -18.70 14.20 -25.61
CA SER A 312 -18.15 14.61 -26.92
C SER A 312 -16.82 13.95 -27.30
N ILE A 313 -16.09 13.42 -26.32
CA ILE A 313 -14.75 12.79 -26.53
C ILE A 313 -14.74 11.32 -26.05
N ALA A 314 -15.87 10.82 -25.53
CA ALA A 314 -15.90 9.52 -24.82
C ALA A 314 -15.48 8.35 -25.72
N GLU A 315 -15.96 8.28 -26.96
CA GLU A 315 -15.58 7.19 -27.87
C GLU A 315 -14.08 7.24 -28.22
N ARG A 316 -13.53 8.45 -28.55
CA ARG A 316 -12.11 8.61 -28.87
C ARG A 316 -11.22 8.15 -27.70
N VAL A 317 -11.50 8.62 -26.50
CA VAL A 317 -10.69 8.29 -25.31
C VAL A 317 -10.81 6.80 -24.96
N THR A 318 -12.04 6.25 -25.01
CA THR A 318 -12.28 4.83 -24.72
C THR A 318 -11.56 3.94 -25.74
N ASP A 319 -11.60 4.26 -27.02
CA ASP A 319 -10.92 3.48 -28.06
C ASP A 319 -9.40 3.51 -27.89
N ALA A 320 -8.82 4.66 -27.52
CA ALA A 320 -7.38 4.76 -27.23
C ALA A 320 -6.97 3.88 -26.01
N VAL A 321 -7.79 3.84 -24.97
CA VAL A 321 -7.59 2.93 -23.81
C VAL A 321 -7.69 1.46 -24.21
N ILE A 322 -8.66 1.11 -25.07
CA ILE A 322 -8.86 -0.27 -25.56
C ILE A 322 -7.66 -0.71 -26.39
N GLU A 323 -7.16 0.17 -27.29
CA GLU A 323 -5.96 -0.15 -28.09
C GLU A 323 -4.76 -0.44 -27.19
N ARG A 324 -4.56 0.37 -26.14
CA ARG A 324 -3.50 0.11 -25.17
C ARG A 324 -3.73 -1.21 -24.41
N ALA A 325 -4.95 -1.50 -24.00
CA ALA A 325 -5.29 -2.75 -23.34
C ALA A 325 -4.98 -3.98 -24.20
N ARG A 326 -5.26 -3.91 -25.51
CA ARG A 326 -5.00 -5.00 -26.46
C ARG A 326 -3.52 -5.23 -26.76
N THR A 327 -2.72 -4.19 -26.71
CA THR A 327 -1.28 -4.26 -27.00
C THR A 327 -0.43 -4.55 -25.77
N LEU A 328 -1.02 -4.52 -24.57
CA LEU A 328 -0.33 -4.75 -23.30
C LEU A 328 0.06 -6.22 -23.16
N ARG A 329 1.33 -6.47 -22.87
CA ARG A 329 1.88 -7.82 -22.72
C ARG A 329 1.55 -8.40 -21.34
N VAL A 330 0.55 -9.27 -21.30
CA VAL A 330 0.27 -10.13 -20.15
C VAL A 330 1.20 -11.34 -20.20
N GLY A 331 1.95 -11.63 -19.13
CA GLY A 331 2.93 -12.69 -19.19
C GLY A 331 3.52 -13.07 -17.84
N ASP A 332 4.53 -13.95 -17.92
CA ASP A 332 5.34 -14.35 -16.78
C ASP A 332 5.92 -13.10 -16.09
N PRO A 333 5.63 -12.88 -14.79
CA PRO A 333 6.14 -11.72 -14.08
C PRO A 333 7.68 -11.66 -14.02
N LEU A 334 8.37 -12.78 -14.18
CA LEU A 334 9.84 -12.84 -14.24
C LEU A 334 10.43 -12.46 -15.61
N ASP A 335 9.62 -12.35 -16.65
CA ASP A 335 10.08 -11.81 -17.93
C ASP A 335 10.12 -10.29 -17.87
N PRO A 336 11.31 -9.64 -18.01
CA PRO A 336 11.44 -8.18 -18.02
C PRO A 336 10.58 -7.46 -19.07
N GLY A 337 10.10 -8.20 -20.04
CA GLY A 337 9.21 -7.67 -21.06
C GLY A 337 7.73 -7.72 -20.69
N THR A 338 7.34 -8.36 -19.61
CA THR A 338 5.95 -8.40 -19.14
C THR A 338 5.53 -7.02 -18.61
N GLU A 339 4.34 -6.58 -18.99
CA GLU A 339 3.75 -5.30 -18.58
C GLU A 339 2.59 -5.49 -17.59
N MET A 340 1.96 -6.67 -17.56
CA MET A 340 0.97 -7.06 -16.57
C MET A 340 1.18 -8.52 -16.18
N GLY A 341 1.35 -8.78 -14.90
CA GLY A 341 1.61 -10.10 -14.35
C GLY A 341 0.34 -10.87 -13.99
N ALA A 342 0.45 -11.78 -13.02
CA ALA A 342 -0.65 -12.59 -12.52
C ALA A 342 -1.30 -11.91 -11.29
N LEU A 343 -2.62 -12.02 -11.16
CA LEU A 343 -3.33 -11.64 -9.94
C LEU A 343 -2.87 -12.54 -8.78
N VAL A 344 -2.85 -11.98 -7.58
CA VAL A 344 -2.20 -12.59 -6.41
C VAL A 344 -2.58 -14.03 -6.10
N ARG A 345 -3.78 -14.48 -6.45
CA ARG A 345 -4.24 -15.87 -6.25
C ARG A 345 -5.51 -16.18 -7.04
N GLU A 346 -5.79 -17.45 -7.21
CA GLU A 346 -6.96 -17.97 -7.94
C GLU A 346 -8.28 -17.44 -7.38
N SER A 347 -8.49 -17.49 -6.08
CA SER A 347 -9.77 -17.02 -5.49
C SER A 347 -9.99 -15.51 -5.65
N HIS A 348 -8.92 -14.72 -5.84
CA HIS A 348 -9.04 -13.31 -6.17
C HIS A 348 -9.39 -13.11 -7.65
N LEU A 349 -8.79 -13.90 -8.54
CA LEU A 349 -9.16 -13.94 -9.95
C LEU A 349 -10.65 -14.30 -10.13
N ASP A 350 -11.16 -15.30 -9.40
CA ASP A 350 -12.58 -15.67 -9.42
C ASP A 350 -13.49 -14.54 -8.95
N LYS A 351 -13.07 -13.81 -7.90
CA LYS A 351 -13.79 -12.61 -7.46
C LYS A 351 -13.86 -11.53 -8.54
N VAL A 352 -12.75 -11.27 -9.23
CA VAL A 352 -12.70 -10.27 -10.33
C VAL A 352 -13.59 -10.71 -11.49
N LEU A 353 -13.56 -11.98 -11.88
CA LEU A 353 -14.45 -12.55 -12.90
C LEU A 353 -15.92 -12.40 -12.51
N GLY A 354 -16.28 -12.63 -11.25
CA GLY A 354 -17.64 -12.40 -10.76
C GLY A 354 -18.11 -10.94 -10.86
N HIS A 355 -17.19 -9.96 -10.78
CA HIS A 355 -17.53 -8.55 -11.07
C HIS A 355 -17.71 -8.28 -12.56
N ILE A 356 -16.95 -8.94 -13.43
CA ILE A 356 -17.05 -8.85 -14.88
C ILE A 356 -18.41 -9.40 -15.35
N ASP A 357 -18.78 -10.58 -14.84
CA ASP A 357 -20.09 -11.21 -15.15
C ASP A 357 -21.24 -10.31 -14.68
N ALA A 358 -21.19 -9.84 -13.42
CA ALA A 358 -22.19 -8.94 -12.87
C ALA A 358 -22.31 -7.62 -13.66
N GLY A 359 -21.20 -7.10 -14.19
CA GLY A 359 -21.21 -5.91 -15.04
C GLY A 359 -21.96 -6.13 -16.35
N SER A 360 -21.72 -7.27 -16.99
CA SER A 360 -22.43 -7.69 -18.21
C SER A 360 -23.93 -7.89 -17.95
N ASP A 361 -24.28 -8.58 -16.86
CA ASP A 361 -25.68 -8.81 -16.45
C ASP A 361 -26.43 -7.51 -16.13
N GLN A 362 -25.73 -6.48 -15.63
CA GLN A 362 -26.27 -5.15 -15.34
C GLN A 362 -26.30 -4.23 -16.57
N GLY A 363 -25.99 -4.76 -17.77
CA GLY A 363 -26.14 -4.06 -19.05
C GLY A 363 -24.95 -3.17 -19.45
N ALA A 364 -23.82 -3.22 -18.74
CA ALA A 364 -22.60 -2.60 -19.20
C ALA A 364 -22.06 -3.31 -20.45
N ARG A 365 -21.46 -2.56 -21.38
CA ARG A 365 -20.92 -3.15 -22.62
C ARG A 365 -19.44 -3.49 -22.42
N LEU A 366 -19.12 -4.79 -22.46
CA LEU A 366 -17.73 -5.25 -22.52
C LEU A 366 -17.12 -4.87 -23.87
N ARG A 367 -16.05 -4.11 -23.86
CA ARG A 367 -15.34 -3.62 -25.06
C ARG A 367 -14.10 -4.45 -25.39
N THR A 368 -13.40 -4.95 -24.39
CA THR A 368 -12.23 -5.82 -24.55
C THR A 368 -11.96 -6.59 -23.26
N GLY A 369 -11.23 -7.71 -23.36
CA GLY A 369 -10.86 -8.55 -22.23
C GLY A 369 -12.03 -9.36 -21.67
N GLY A 370 -12.02 -9.59 -20.36
CA GLY A 370 -13.08 -10.26 -19.63
C GLY A 370 -12.82 -11.73 -19.37
N ALA A 371 -11.75 -12.31 -19.89
CA ALA A 371 -11.48 -13.73 -19.78
C ALA A 371 -10.15 -14.04 -19.11
N ARG A 372 -10.05 -15.25 -18.54
CA ARG A 372 -8.75 -15.81 -18.13
C ARG A 372 -7.85 -15.97 -19.35
N THR A 373 -6.57 -15.71 -19.16
CA THR A 373 -5.56 -15.96 -20.19
C THR A 373 -4.43 -16.82 -19.63
N LEU A 374 -3.54 -17.32 -20.47
CA LEU A 374 -2.38 -18.15 -20.11
C LEU A 374 -2.74 -19.37 -19.21
N THR A 375 -3.91 -19.96 -19.41
CA THR A 375 -4.47 -21.02 -18.56
C THR A 375 -3.58 -22.27 -18.46
N GLY A 376 -2.68 -22.51 -19.44
CA GLY A 376 -1.73 -23.64 -19.43
C GLY A 376 -0.56 -23.47 -18.44
N THR A 377 -0.38 -22.31 -17.82
CA THR A 377 0.73 -22.02 -16.89
C THR A 377 0.48 -22.50 -15.47
N GLY A 378 -0.79 -22.69 -15.09
CA GLY A 378 -1.24 -22.87 -13.70
C GLY A 378 -1.32 -21.60 -12.90
N GLY A 379 -1.08 -20.42 -13.51
CA GLY A 379 -1.13 -19.11 -12.86
C GLY A 379 -2.48 -18.40 -12.98
N SER A 380 -2.61 -17.29 -12.27
CA SER A 380 -3.86 -16.53 -12.12
C SER A 380 -3.88 -15.31 -13.06
N TYR A 381 -3.93 -15.51 -14.36
CA TYR A 381 -3.87 -14.45 -15.36
C TYR A 381 -5.25 -14.04 -15.89
N LEU A 382 -5.45 -12.72 -16.04
CA LEU A 382 -6.67 -12.13 -16.57
C LEU A 382 -6.31 -11.16 -17.70
N GLU A 383 -7.16 -11.06 -18.71
CA GLU A 383 -7.04 -10.07 -19.77
C GLU A 383 -7.34 -8.66 -19.24
N PRO A 384 -6.62 -7.62 -19.69
CA PRO A 384 -6.99 -6.22 -19.44
C PRO A 384 -8.42 -5.96 -19.92
N THR A 385 -9.28 -5.51 -19.01
CA THR A 385 -10.73 -5.49 -19.23
C THR A 385 -11.28 -4.07 -19.21
N VAL A 386 -12.09 -3.71 -20.19
CA VAL A 386 -12.72 -2.39 -20.31
C VAL A 386 -14.22 -2.54 -20.57
N PHE A 387 -15.01 -1.90 -19.71
CA PHE A 387 -16.45 -1.72 -19.90
C PHE A 387 -16.78 -0.27 -20.20
N ASP A 388 -17.72 -0.03 -21.12
CA ASP A 388 -18.41 1.25 -21.28
C ASP A 388 -19.92 1.11 -21.02
N ARG A 389 -20.65 2.24 -21.13
CA ARG A 389 -22.08 2.32 -20.78
C ARG A 389 -22.37 1.80 -19.36
N VAL A 390 -21.42 2.02 -18.46
CA VAL A 390 -21.57 1.60 -17.07
C VAL A 390 -22.58 2.48 -16.37
N ALA A 391 -23.61 1.87 -15.78
CA ALA A 391 -24.61 2.60 -15.00
C ALA A 391 -24.01 3.09 -13.67
N PRO A 392 -24.28 4.33 -13.22
CA PRO A 392 -23.69 4.90 -12.00
C PRO A 392 -24.02 4.14 -10.71
N ASP A 393 -25.09 3.38 -10.69
CA ASP A 393 -25.55 2.58 -9.56
C ASP A 393 -25.14 1.10 -9.64
N SER A 394 -24.48 0.68 -10.73
CA SER A 394 -24.00 -0.69 -10.92
C SER A 394 -22.86 -1.06 -9.99
N ARG A 395 -22.63 -2.36 -9.82
CA ARG A 395 -21.49 -2.89 -9.05
C ARG A 395 -20.15 -2.43 -9.63
N LEU A 396 -20.01 -2.39 -10.96
CA LEU A 396 -18.82 -1.88 -11.63
C LEU A 396 -18.49 -0.43 -11.27
N ALA A 397 -19.50 0.41 -11.04
CA ALA A 397 -19.30 1.82 -10.69
C ALA A 397 -19.05 2.06 -9.20
N ARG A 398 -19.52 1.17 -8.31
CA ARG A 398 -19.54 1.41 -6.86
C ARG A 398 -18.61 0.55 -6.04
N GLU A 399 -18.41 -0.72 -6.41
CA GLU A 399 -17.61 -1.65 -5.63
C GLU A 399 -16.14 -1.64 -6.07
N GLU A 400 -15.25 -1.81 -5.13
CA GLU A 400 -13.80 -1.99 -5.38
C GLU A 400 -13.56 -3.40 -5.94
N ILE A 401 -13.13 -3.48 -7.20
CA ILE A 401 -12.85 -4.75 -7.90
C ILE A 401 -11.46 -5.26 -7.51
N PHE A 402 -10.47 -4.36 -7.45
CA PHE A 402 -9.07 -4.63 -7.16
C PHE A 402 -8.44 -5.57 -8.19
N GLY A 403 -8.61 -5.24 -9.45
CA GLY A 403 -8.14 -6.00 -10.61
C GLY A 403 -8.17 -5.15 -11.88
N PRO A 404 -7.69 -5.65 -13.03
CA PRO A 404 -7.47 -4.88 -14.25
C PRO A 404 -8.79 -4.65 -15.02
N VAL A 405 -9.75 -3.98 -14.37
CA VAL A 405 -11.10 -3.74 -14.91
C VAL A 405 -11.44 -2.27 -14.84
N LEU A 406 -11.55 -1.62 -16.00
CA LEU A 406 -11.91 -0.22 -16.16
C LEU A 406 -13.42 -0.07 -16.42
N SER A 407 -14.05 0.84 -15.70
CA SER A 407 -15.46 1.23 -15.87
C SER A 407 -15.56 2.63 -16.46
N VAL A 408 -16.02 2.77 -17.70
CA VAL A 408 -16.19 4.06 -18.37
C VAL A 408 -17.62 4.56 -18.23
N LEU A 409 -17.76 5.79 -17.71
CA LEU A 409 -19.00 6.51 -17.56
C LEU A 409 -18.92 7.83 -18.35
N ALA A 410 -19.88 8.09 -19.20
CA ALA A 410 -19.98 9.37 -19.92
C ALA A 410 -20.82 10.37 -19.12
N PHE A 411 -20.44 11.65 -19.21
CA PHE A 411 -21.20 12.77 -18.63
C PHE A 411 -21.31 13.92 -19.64
N ASP A 412 -22.24 14.82 -19.42
CA ASP A 412 -22.48 15.99 -20.30
C ASP A 412 -22.03 17.31 -19.63
N GLU A 413 -22.24 17.45 -18.31
CA GLU A 413 -21.97 18.69 -17.59
C GLU A 413 -20.93 18.49 -16.48
N LEU A 414 -20.13 19.51 -16.20
CA LEU A 414 -19.07 19.43 -15.19
C LEU A 414 -19.60 19.11 -13.78
N ASP A 415 -20.77 19.66 -13.41
CA ASP A 415 -21.37 19.40 -12.10
C ASP A 415 -21.89 17.95 -11.99
N GLU A 416 -22.31 17.35 -13.11
CA GLU A 416 -22.61 15.92 -13.19
C GLU A 416 -21.35 15.09 -12.94
N ALA A 417 -20.22 15.42 -13.59
CA ALA A 417 -18.95 14.73 -13.38
C ALA A 417 -18.53 14.76 -11.91
N ILE A 418 -18.61 15.92 -11.25
CA ILE A 418 -18.30 16.09 -9.82
C ILE A 418 -19.24 15.22 -8.96
N SER A 419 -20.53 15.21 -9.29
CA SER A 419 -21.52 14.39 -8.58
C SER A 419 -21.22 12.91 -8.73
N LEU A 420 -20.96 12.41 -9.94
CA LEU A 420 -20.57 11.04 -10.22
C LEU A 420 -19.26 10.65 -9.53
N ALA A 421 -18.26 11.54 -9.56
CA ALA A 421 -16.99 11.32 -8.90
C ALA A 421 -17.15 11.09 -7.39
N ASN A 422 -17.99 11.88 -6.74
CA ASN A 422 -18.26 11.81 -5.30
C ASN A 422 -19.28 10.73 -4.90
N ALA A 423 -20.03 10.13 -5.86
CA ALA A 423 -21.08 9.14 -5.62
C ALA A 423 -20.52 7.74 -5.30
N THR A 424 -19.63 7.67 -4.32
CA THR A 424 -19.03 6.44 -3.79
C THR A 424 -18.83 6.59 -2.28
N GLU A 425 -18.77 5.49 -1.54
CA GLU A 425 -18.42 5.51 -0.12
C GLU A 425 -16.92 5.77 0.11
N TYR A 426 -16.09 5.65 -0.92
CA TYR A 426 -14.66 5.87 -0.90
C TYR A 426 -14.27 7.34 -1.18
N GLY A 427 -13.01 7.66 -0.87
CA GLY A 427 -12.45 8.99 -1.12
C GLY A 427 -10.92 8.96 -0.99
N LEU A 428 -10.25 7.96 -1.63
CA LEU A 428 -8.79 7.85 -1.57
C LEU A 428 -8.12 8.82 -2.52
N ALA A 429 -8.40 8.70 -3.82
CA ALA A 429 -7.79 9.53 -4.84
C ALA A 429 -8.78 9.92 -5.94
N ALA A 430 -8.39 10.90 -6.78
CA ALA A 430 -9.09 11.33 -7.97
C ALA A 430 -8.13 11.95 -8.99
N GLY A 431 -8.45 11.84 -10.28
CA GLY A 431 -7.73 12.52 -11.36
C GLY A 431 -8.65 13.48 -12.12
N LEU A 432 -8.05 14.53 -12.70
CA LEU A 432 -8.71 15.51 -13.56
C LEU A 432 -7.80 15.94 -14.69
N TRP A 433 -8.33 16.00 -15.91
CA TRP A 433 -7.63 16.49 -17.08
C TRP A 433 -8.37 17.69 -17.66
N THR A 434 -7.74 18.89 -17.64
CA THR A 434 -8.28 20.16 -18.15
C THR A 434 -7.14 21.15 -18.39
N SER A 435 -7.29 22.03 -19.38
CA SER A 435 -6.40 23.16 -19.60
C SER A 435 -6.86 24.43 -18.87
N ASP A 436 -8.09 24.44 -18.36
CA ASP A 436 -8.63 25.63 -17.66
C ASP A 436 -8.26 25.62 -16.16
N LEU A 437 -7.45 26.59 -15.76
CA LEU A 437 -6.96 26.73 -14.39
C LEU A 437 -8.11 26.91 -13.38
N SER A 438 -9.15 27.65 -13.73
CA SER A 438 -10.29 27.90 -12.86
C SER A 438 -11.06 26.60 -12.59
N THR A 439 -11.30 25.82 -13.65
CA THR A 439 -11.91 24.49 -13.56
C THR A 439 -11.05 23.54 -12.72
N ALA A 440 -9.73 23.54 -12.92
CA ALA A 440 -8.79 22.72 -12.14
C ALA A 440 -8.94 22.97 -10.63
N HIS A 441 -8.94 24.24 -10.22
CA HIS A 441 -9.10 24.64 -8.81
C HIS A 441 -10.51 24.35 -8.27
N ARG A 442 -11.56 24.63 -9.05
CA ARG A 442 -12.95 24.38 -8.65
C ARG A 442 -13.20 22.89 -8.43
N VAL A 443 -12.80 22.05 -9.38
CA VAL A 443 -13.02 20.59 -9.31
C VAL A 443 -12.19 19.98 -8.19
N SER A 444 -10.90 20.34 -8.08
CA SER A 444 -10.05 19.81 -7.00
C SER A 444 -10.61 20.07 -5.60
N ARG A 445 -11.25 21.24 -5.39
CA ARG A 445 -11.90 21.56 -4.10
C ARG A 445 -13.22 20.83 -3.90
N ALA A 446 -13.92 20.51 -4.97
CA ALA A 446 -15.23 19.84 -4.92
C ALA A 446 -15.13 18.32 -4.77
N LEU A 447 -13.99 17.72 -5.18
CA LEU A 447 -13.75 16.28 -5.06
C LEU A 447 -13.44 15.90 -3.62
N ARG A 448 -14.14 14.91 -3.09
CA ARG A 448 -13.94 14.37 -1.74
C ARG A 448 -12.95 13.21 -1.75
N ALA A 449 -11.70 13.52 -2.08
CA ALA A 449 -10.57 12.59 -2.14
C ALA A 449 -9.37 13.13 -1.37
N GLY A 450 -8.57 12.24 -0.81
CA GLY A 450 -7.36 12.62 -0.06
C GLY A 450 -6.24 13.14 -0.96
N THR A 451 -6.17 12.63 -2.21
CA THR A 451 -5.25 13.11 -3.26
C THR A 451 -6.05 13.43 -4.52
N VAL A 452 -5.77 14.56 -5.14
CA VAL A 452 -6.32 14.95 -6.45
C VAL A 452 -5.17 15.31 -7.38
N TRP A 453 -5.05 14.57 -8.47
CA TRP A 453 -4.09 14.85 -9.54
C TRP A 453 -4.72 15.67 -10.65
N VAL A 454 -3.99 16.63 -11.20
CA VAL A 454 -4.43 17.42 -12.35
C VAL A 454 -3.42 17.27 -13.48
N ASN A 455 -3.89 16.80 -14.63
CA ASN A 455 -3.08 16.52 -15.84
C ASN A 455 -1.95 15.49 -15.61
N CYS A 456 -2.10 14.64 -14.63
CA CYS A 456 -1.25 13.48 -14.31
C CYS A 456 -2.06 12.46 -13.48
N TYR A 457 -1.46 11.30 -13.18
CA TYR A 457 -2.00 10.33 -12.22
C TYR A 457 -0.86 9.55 -11.56
N GLU A 458 -0.97 9.26 -10.25
CA GLU A 458 0.05 8.57 -9.42
C GLU A 458 1.40 9.31 -9.31
N GLU A 459 1.46 10.55 -9.74
CA GLU A 459 2.63 11.38 -9.48
C GLU A 459 2.66 11.84 -8.02
N GLY A 460 3.84 11.97 -7.47
CA GLY A 460 3.96 12.45 -6.09
C GLY A 460 5.34 12.26 -5.49
N ASP A 461 5.49 12.82 -4.30
CA ASP A 461 6.73 12.85 -3.54
C ASP A 461 6.46 12.43 -2.09
N LEU A 462 7.52 12.08 -1.34
CA LEU A 462 7.40 11.77 0.09
C LEU A 462 7.10 13.00 0.95
N THR A 463 7.25 14.20 0.43
CA THR A 463 6.93 15.45 1.13
C THR A 463 5.43 15.73 1.25
N VAL A 464 4.60 15.06 0.44
CA VAL A 464 3.14 15.21 0.48
C VAL A 464 2.47 14.01 1.15
N PRO A 465 1.41 14.24 1.98
CA PRO A 465 0.72 13.16 2.65
C PRO A 465 -0.09 12.31 1.67
N PHE A 466 -0.23 11.02 2.01
CA PHE A 466 -1.08 10.07 1.33
C PHE A 466 -2.14 9.54 2.30
N GLY A 467 -3.38 9.43 1.86
CA GLY A 467 -4.46 8.83 2.66
C GLY A 467 -5.83 9.30 2.24
N GLY A 468 -6.85 8.57 2.67
CA GLY A 468 -8.21 8.73 2.21
C GLY A 468 -9.08 9.65 3.06
N MET A 469 -10.26 9.95 2.50
CA MET A 469 -11.43 10.50 3.17
C MET A 469 -12.54 9.44 3.19
N LYS A 470 -13.63 9.70 3.90
CA LYS A 470 -14.79 8.80 3.98
C LYS A 470 -14.39 7.40 4.43
N GLN A 471 -14.83 6.34 3.73
CA GLN A 471 -14.49 4.96 4.08
C GLN A 471 -13.15 4.46 3.51
N SER A 472 -12.36 5.34 2.90
CA SER A 472 -10.98 5.03 2.51
C SER A 472 -9.99 5.20 3.66
N GLY A 473 -10.42 5.63 4.83
CA GLY A 473 -9.60 5.64 6.04
C GLY A 473 -9.51 6.99 6.74
N ASN A 474 -8.69 7.01 7.79
CA ASN A 474 -8.55 8.15 8.70
C ASN A 474 -7.08 8.52 8.97
N GLY A 475 -6.12 7.77 8.44
CA GLY A 475 -4.69 8.01 8.57
C GLY A 475 -4.13 8.91 7.45
N ARG A 476 -2.87 9.27 7.63
CA ARG A 476 -2.03 9.81 6.56
C ARG A 476 -0.68 9.11 6.62
N ASP A 477 -0.31 8.48 5.52
CA ASP A 477 1.05 7.98 5.31
C ASP A 477 1.86 9.04 4.54
N LYS A 478 3.15 8.83 4.43
CA LYS A 478 4.11 9.75 3.83
C LYS A 478 4.17 11.12 4.55
N SER A 479 5.05 11.96 4.12
CA SER A 479 5.32 13.31 4.64
C SER A 479 5.58 13.39 6.16
N ILE A 480 5.85 14.58 6.63
CA ILE A 480 6.00 14.85 8.06
C ILE A 480 4.70 14.52 8.85
N HIS A 481 3.54 14.59 8.20
CA HIS A 481 2.25 14.31 8.83
C HIS A 481 2.08 12.85 9.27
N ALA A 482 2.82 11.90 8.69
CA ALA A 482 2.77 10.51 9.16
C ALA A 482 3.32 10.34 10.58
N ILE A 483 4.20 11.24 11.03
CA ILE A 483 4.77 11.24 12.38
C ILE A 483 3.68 11.45 13.46
N ASP A 484 2.65 12.22 13.16
CA ASP A 484 1.56 12.50 14.11
C ASP A 484 0.79 11.22 14.53
N LYS A 485 0.88 10.15 13.74
CA LYS A 485 0.31 8.84 14.10
C LYS A 485 1.07 8.15 15.22
N TYR A 486 2.34 8.44 15.38
CA TYR A 486 3.30 7.71 16.21
C TYR A 486 3.86 8.56 17.34
N THR A 487 3.31 9.76 17.54
CA THR A 487 3.71 10.65 18.62
C THR A 487 2.52 11.14 19.44
N GLU A 488 2.80 11.42 20.72
CA GLU A 488 1.90 12.09 21.67
C GLU A 488 2.40 13.49 21.96
N LEU A 489 1.51 14.47 21.96
CA LEU A 489 1.85 15.80 22.45
C LEU A 489 1.73 15.85 23.97
N LYS A 490 2.84 16.19 24.66
CA LYS A 490 2.87 16.40 26.10
C LYS A 490 3.15 17.85 26.41
N THR A 491 2.30 18.48 27.23
CA THR A 491 2.52 19.82 27.73
C THR A 491 3.21 19.79 29.09
N THR A 492 4.33 20.49 29.20
CA THR A 492 4.97 20.81 30.49
C THR A 492 4.75 22.29 30.78
N TRP A 493 4.09 22.57 31.89
CA TRP A 493 3.88 23.94 32.38
C TRP A 493 4.76 24.17 33.59
N ILE A 494 5.57 25.24 33.60
CA ILE A 494 6.46 25.63 34.69
C ILE A 494 6.02 27.01 35.18
N GLN A 495 5.60 27.11 36.42
CA GLN A 495 5.37 28.39 37.08
C GLN A 495 6.71 28.94 37.58
N LEU A 496 7.09 30.14 37.21
CA LEU A 496 8.35 30.81 37.57
C LEU A 496 8.26 31.50 38.92
#